data_a5bafd3fc2b942e0c3efc2eeb83ef71f
#
_entry.id   a5bafd3fc2b942e0c3efc2eeb83ef71f
#
_cell.length_a   1.000
_cell.length_b   1.000
_cell.length_c   1.000
_cell.angle_alpha   90.00
_cell.angle_beta   90.00
_cell.angle_gamma   90.00
#
_symmetry.space_group_name_H-M   'P 1'
#
loop_
_entity.id
_entity.type
_entity.pdbx_description
1 polymer ?
#
loop_
_entity_poly.entity_id
_entity_poly.type
_entity_poly.pdbx_seq_one_letter_code
_entity_poly.pdbx_strand_id
1 'polypeptide(L)'
;MPRKSSGNAWQWSRTAETRRVMLNAAREVFCEQGFAEASIAEVVRRAESSVGSLYHHFGGKTELFLALWEDHQSAHEHAAAAAVAKARAGGEEDPLELFIVGARAFLEGSWQRRDLSRMFMDGDGPPGFELVRRTRGREWVRQNAVLLGKGTSSVDRLTVAVLTSVIGEAGREVATSSSKREANRIADAAIALIRRLNPLDL
;
A
#
# COMPACT_ATOMS: atom_id res chain seq x y z
N MET A 1 15.45 -30.79 -31.32
CA MET A 1 16.27 -30.09 -30.33
C MET A 1 15.98 -28.62 -30.37
N PRO A 2 15.59 -27.89 -29.31
CA PRO A 2 16.51 -27.40 -28.31
C PRO A 2 15.89 -27.37 -26.88
N ARG A 3 16.69 -27.82 -25.89
CA ARG A 3 16.46 -27.58 -24.47
C ARG A 3 17.26 -26.35 -24.03
N LYS A 4 16.65 -25.16 -23.89
CA LYS A 4 17.23 -23.99 -23.24
C LYS A 4 16.11 -23.14 -22.57
N SER A 5 15.42 -23.66 -21.55
CA SER A 5 14.47 -22.83 -20.78
C SER A 5 14.52 -22.99 -19.25
N SER A 6 15.24 -24.00 -18.73
CA SER A 6 15.30 -24.22 -17.28
C SER A 6 16.25 -23.29 -16.52
N GLY A 7 17.33 -22.81 -17.14
CA GLY A 7 18.31 -21.92 -16.52
C GLY A 7 17.76 -20.52 -16.20
N ASN A 8 16.97 -19.95 -17.11
CA ASN A 8 16.39 -18.60 -16.90
C ASN A 8 15.36 -18.59 -15.78
N ALA A 9 14.43 -19.53 -15.74
CA ALA A 9 13.40 -19.57 -14.70
C ALA A 9 13.99 -19.69 -13.28
N TRP A 10 15.04 -20.50 -13.12
CA TRP A 10 15.73 -20.67 -11.83
C TRP A 10 16.51 -19.42 -11.40
N GLN A 11 17.13 -18.72 -12.35
CA GLN A 11 17.85 -17.47 -12.10
C GLN A 11 16.88 -16.34 -11.73
N TRP A 12 15.74 -16.22 -12.39
CA TRP A 12 14.67 -15.29 -12.05
C TRP A 12 14.10 -15.54 -10.65
N SER A 13 13.89 -16.80 -10.28
CA SER A 13 13.43 -17.19 -8.95
C SER A 13 14.40 -16.78 -7.85
N ARG A 14 15.70 -16.99 -8.03
CA ARG A 14 16.72 -16.59 -7.06
C ARG A 14 16.82 -15.07 -6.92
N THR A 15 16.73 -14.33 -8.02
CA THR A 15 16.77 -12.86 -8.02
C THR A 15 15.56 -12.29 -7.27
N ALA A 16 14.36 -12.83 -7.51
CA ALA A 16 13.14 -12.43 -6.82
C ALA A 16 13.22 -12.74 -5.32
N GLU A 17 13.74 -13.91 -4.95
CA GLU A 17 13.90 -14.31 -3.55
C GLU A 17 14.91 -13.42 -2.83
N THR A 18 16.07 -13.15 -3.42
CA THR A 18 17.07 -12.22 -2.86
C THR A 18 16.47 -10.84 -2.63
N ARG A 19 15.71 -10.33 -3.63
CA ARG A 19 15.03 -9.04 -3.51
C ARG A 19 14.01 -9.03 -2.36
N ARG A 20 13.22 -10.10 -2.21
CA ARG A 20 12.24 -10.25 -1.14
C ARG A 20 12.90 -10.26 0.25
N VAL A 21 13.97 -11.02 0.42
CA VAL A 21 14.72 -11.09 1.68
C VAL A 21 15.29 -9.71 2.05
N MET A 22 15.85 -8.98 1.09
CA MET A 22 16.35 -7.62 1.32
C MET A 22 15.25 -6.63 1.69
N LEU A 23 14.07 -6.70 1.06
CA LEU A 23 12.93 -5.85 1.41
C LEU A 23 12.41 -6.15 2.82
N ASN A 24 12.39 -7.41 3.25
CA ASN A 24 12.01 -7.76 4.61
C ASN A 24 13.01 -7.22 5.64
N ALA A 25 14.31 -7.37 5.40
CA ALA A 25 15.34 -6.79 6.26
C ALA A 25 15.28 -5.24 6.29
N ALA A 26 15.04 -4.62 5.14
CA ALA A 26 14.85 -3.18 5.05
C ALA A 26 13.63 -2.70 5.85
N ARG A 27 12.51 -3.44 5.79
CA ARG A 27 11.33 -3.17 6.61
C ARG A 27 11.66 -3.13 8.09
N GLU A 28 12.35 -4.15 8.59
CA GLU A 28 12.75 -4.21 10.00
C GLU A 28 13.61 -3.01 10.38
N VAL A 29 14.69 -2.77 9.60
CA VAL A 29 15.65 -1.70 9.90
C VAL A 29 14.99 -0.32 9.84
N PHE A 30 14.23 -0.02 8.78
CA PHE A 30 13.57 1.28 8.66
C PHE A 30 12.45 1.48 9.70
N CYS A 31 11.69 0.45 10.05
CA CYS A 31 10.67 0.57 11.10
C CYS A 31 11.27 0.75 12.50
N GLU A 32 12.46 0.21 12.76
CA GLU A 32 13.14 0.35 14.06
C GLU A 32 13.89 1.67 14.19
N GLN A 33 14.55 2.14 13.13
CA GLN A 33 15.54 3.23 13.18
C GLN A 33 15.09 4.50 12.46
N GLY A 34 14.03 4.43 11.63
CA GLY A 34 13.69 5.49 10.70
C GLY A 34 14.61 5.53 9.47
N PHE A 35 14.27 6.38 8.50
CA PHE A 35 15.08 6.50 7.27
C PHE A 35 16.45 7.12 7.55
N ALA A 36 16.54 8.20 8.35
CA ALA A 36 17.78 8.94 8.56
C ALA A 36 18.89 8.05 9.16
N GLU A 37 18.58 7.36 10.26
CA GLU A 37 19.55 6.57 11.03
C GLU A 37 19.80 5.18 10.47
N ALA A 38 18.90 4.63 9.68
CA ALA A 38 19.04 3.30 9.07
C ALA A 38 20.28 3.21 8.18
N SER A 39 21.05 2.11 8.30
CA SER A 39 22.22 1.88 7.49
C SER A 39 22.08 0.69 6.53
N ILE A 40 22.65 0.83 5.32
CA ILE A 40 22.74 -0.28 4.34
C ILE A 40 23.49 -1.47 4.94
N ALA A 41 24.53 -1.23 5.75
CA ALA A 41 25.29 -2.29 6.39
C ALA A 41 24.42 -3.17 7.29
N GLU A 42 23.51 -2.57 8.05
CA GLU A 42 22.59 -3.30 8.93
C GLU A 42 21.56 -4.10 8.09
N VAL A 43 21.03 -3.51 7.01
CA VAL A 43 20.09 -4.21 6.11
C VAL A 43 20.74 -5.44 5.51
N VAL A 44 21.96 -5.34 4.94
CA VAL A 44 22.63 -6.49 4.31
C VAL A 44 23.04 -7.55 5.32
N ARG A 45 23.39 -7.14 6.54
CA ARG A 45 23.65 -8.07 7.66
C ARG A 45 22.42 -8.91 8.00
N ARG A 46 21.23 -8.28 8.16
CA ARG A 46 19.99 -8.99 8.45
C ARG A 46 19.51 -9.82 7.26
N ALA A 47 19.75 -9.37 6.04
CA ALA A 47 19.41 -10.09 4.83
C ALA A 47 20.38 -11.25 4.50
N GLU A 48 21.44 -11.47 5.30
CA GLU A 48 22.53 -12.41 5.02
C GLU A 48 23.07 -12.25 3.58
N SER A 49 23.25 -10.97 3.16
CA SER A 49 23.63 -10.60 1.81
C SER A 49 24.87 -9.70 1.79
N SER A 50 25.14 -9.06 0.67
CA SER A 50 26.28 -8.14 0.52
C SER A 50 25.85 -6.74 0.07
N VAL A 51 26.68 -5.74 0.40
CA VAL A 51 26.48 -4.36 -0.05
C VAL A 51 26.41 -4.28 -1.57
N GLY A 52 27.30 -5.00 -2.28
CA GLY A 52 27.28 -5.06 -3.74
C GLY A 52 26.00 -5.63 -4.31
N SER A 53 25.42 -6.66 -3.67
CA SER A 53 24.13 -7.22 -4.06
C SER A 53 22.99 -6.22 -3.85
N LEU A 54 22.98 -5.48 -2.74
CA LEU A 54 21.95 -4.44 -2.48
C LEU A 54 22.01 -3.34 -3.55
N TYR A 55 23.19 -2.81 -3.85
CA TYR A 55 23.35 -1.79 -4.90
C TYR A 55 22.94 -2.31 -6.28
N HIS A 56 23.24 -3.57 -6.58
CA HIS A 56 22.80 -4.20 -7.83
C HIS A 56 21.27 -4.30 -7.94
N HIS A 57 20.57 -4.63 -6.84
CA HIS A 57 19.10 -4.84 -6.86
C HIS A 57 18.28 -3.56 -6.70
N PHE A 58 18.83 -2.56 -6.01
CA PHE A 58 18.05 -1.38 -5.62
C PHE A 58 18.72 -0.05 -6.01
N GLY A 59 20.04 0.03 -6.09
CA GLY A 59 20.76 1.26 -6.39
C GLY A 59 21.26 2.00 -5.15
N GLY A 60 20.56 1.91 -4.01
CA GLY A 60 20.97 2.55 -2.78
C GLY A 60 19.89 2.58 -1.70
N LYS A 61 20.12 3.35 -0.63
CA LYS A 61 19.23 3.48 0.53
C LYS A 61 17.87 4.11 0.14
N THR A 62 17.93 5.16 -0.67
CA THR A 62 16.72 5.86 -1.15
C THR A 62 15.87 4.96 -2.02
N GLU A 63 16.46 4.29 -2.99
CA GLU A 63 15.79 3.40 -3.92
C GLU A 63 15.23 2.15 -3.19
N LEU A 64 15.95 1.66 -2.18
CA LEU A 64 15.46 0.58 -1.31
C LEU A 64 14.23 1.00 -0.52
N PHE A 65 14.23 2.21 0.05
CA PHE A 65 13.08 2.77 0.77
C PHE A 65 11.89 2.96 -0.17
N LEU A 66 12.11 3.50 -1.37
CA LEU A 66 11.05 3.67 -2.36
C LEU A 66 10.52 2.32 -2.88
N ALA A 67 11.37 1.31 -3.01
CA ALA A 67 10.95 -0.04 -3.35
C ALA A 67 10.08 -0.68 -2.25
N LEU A 68 10.38 -0.42 -0.98
CA LEU A 68 9.58 -0.87 0.15
C LEU A 68 8.23 -0.13 0.20
N TRP A 69 8.22 1.17 -0.12
CA TRP A 69 6.99 1.96 -0.29
C TRP A 69 6.11 1.37 -1.40
N GLU A 70 6.68 1.07 -2.57
CA GLU A 70 5.93 0.49 -3.69
C GLU A 70 5.37 -0.89 -3.36
N ASP A 71 6.14 -1.75 -2.68
CA ASP A 71 5.66 -3.04 -2.18
C ASP A 71 4.46 -2.87 -1.22
N HIS A 72 4.53 -1.87 -0.33
CA HIS A 72 3.44 -1.55 0.57
C HIS A 72 2.18 -1.09 -0.17
N GLN A 73 2.32 -0.18 -1.13
CA GLN A 73 1.19 0.31 -1.94
C GLN A 73 0.59 -0.81 -2.81
N SER A 74 1.43 -1.59 -3.47
CA SER A 74 0.98 -2.73 -4.29
C SER A 74 0.20 -3.77 -3.48
N ALA A 75 0.61 -4.03 -2.23
CA ALA A 75 -0.12 -4.93 -1.34
C ALA A 75 -1.54 -4.42 -1.05
N HIS A 76 -1.72 -3.12 -0.82
CA HIS A 76 -3.03 -2.51 -0.63
C HIS A 76 -3.88 -2.56 -1.90
N GLU A 77 -3.30 -2.21 -3.06
CA GLU A 77 -3.99 -2.25 -4.34
C GLU A 77 -4.47 -3.66 -4.69
N HIS A 78 -3.60 -4.65 -4.55
CA HIS A 78 -3.95 -6.05 -4.80
C HIS A 78 -5.06 -6.56 -3.86
N ALA A 79 -4.99 -6.22 -2.57
CA ALA A 79 -6.01 -6.62 -1.60
C ALA A 79 -7.37 -5.99 -1.92
N ALA A 80 -7.41 -4.70 -2.23
CA ALA A 80 -8.63 -3.99 -2.61
C ALA A 80 -9.21 -4.54 -3.92
N ALA A 81 -8.38 -4.70 -4.96
CA ALA A 81 -8.81 -5.23 -6.26
C ALA A 81 -9.34 -6.68 -6.15
N ALA A 82 -8.68 -7.54 -5.37
CA ALA A 82 -9.13 -8.91 -5.14
C ALA A 82 -10.48 -8.95 -4.41
N ALA A 83 -10.68 -8.09 -3.41
CA ALA A 83 -11.93 -7.99 -2.67
C ALA A 83 -13.08 -7.53 -3.58
N VAL A 84 -12.86 -6.49 -4.40
CA VAL A 84 -13.83 -5.98 -5.39
C VAL A 84 -14.15 -7.05 -6.44
N ALA A 85 -13.15 -7.72 -6.98
CA ALA A 85 -13.35 -8.79 -7.96
C ALA A 85 -14.20 -9.94 -7.39
N LYS A 86 -13.93 -10.32 -6.13
CA LYS A 86 -14.72 -11.36 -5.43
C LYS A 86 -16.18 -10.92 -5.22
N ALA A 87 -16.41 -9.66 -4.84
CA ALA A 87 -17.76 -9.14 -4.66
C ALA A 87 -18.54 -9.12 -5.97
N ARG A 88 -17.93 -8.67 -7.07
CA ARG A 88 -18.53 -8.73 -8.42
C ARG A 88 -18.85 -10.15 -8.86
N ALA A 89 -17.97 -11.10 -8.63
CA ALA A 89 -18.22 -12.50 -8.92
C ALA A 89 -19.38 -13.08 -8.07
N GLY A 90 -19.65 -12.48 -6.91
CA GLY A 90 -20.82 -12.77 -6.05
C GLY A 90 -22.11 -12.06 -6.46
N GLY A 91 -22.09 -11.23 -7.52
CA GLY A 91 -23.28 -10.53 -8.03
C GLY A 91 -23.43 -9.09 -7.48
N GLU A 92 -22.41 -8.53 -6.80
CA GLU A 92 -22.45 -7.14 -6.36
C GLU A 92 -22.19 -6.20 -7.55
N GLU A 93 -23.11 -5.30 -7.84
CA GLU A 93 -23.02 -4.32 -8.93
C GLU A 93 -23.06 -2.87 -8.44
N ASP A 94 -23.48 -2.64 -7.19
CA ASP A 94 -23.56 -1.29 -6.62
C ASP A 94 -22.16 -0.67 -6.48
N PRO A 95 -21.89 0.46 -7.15
CA PRO A 95 -20.57 1.10 -7.11
C PRO A 95 -20.13 1.51 -5.70
N LEU A 96 -21.07 1.92 -4.83
CA LEU A 96 -20.76 2.31 -3.47
C LEU A 96 -20.40 1.09 -2.61
N GLU A 97 -21.13 -0.02 -2.74
CA GLU A 97 -20.81 -1.25 -2.01
C GLU A 97 -19.49 -1.85 -2.50
N LEU A 98 -19.20 -1.81 -3.80
CA LEU A 98 -17.88 -2.21 -4.34
C LEU A 98 -16.75 -1.34 -3.78
N PHE A 99 -16.95 -0.01 -3.69
CA PHE A 99 -15.99 0.90 -3.06
C PHE A 99 -15.79 0.56 -1.58
N ILE A 100 -16.86 0.29 -0.84
CA ILE A 100 -16.82 -0.10 0.58
C ILE A 100 -16.06 -1.41 0.78
N VAL A 101 -16.27 -2.39 -0.08
CA VAL A 101 -15.54 -3.67 -0.03
C VAL A 101 -14.04 -3.46 -0.23
N GLY A 102 -13.65 -2.65 -1.22
CA GLY A 102 -12.25 -2.27 -1.44
C GLY A 102 -11.65 -1.51 -0.26
N ALA A 103 -12.41 -0.55 0.29
CA ALA A 103 -12.02 0.23 1.45
C ALA A 103 -11.79 -0.66 2.70
N ARG A 104 -12.64 -1.64 2.95
CA ARG A 104 -12.45 -2.61 4.05
C ARG A 104 -11.16 -3.41 3.88
N ALA A 105 -10.87 -3.86 2.67
CA ALA A 105 -9.64 -4.59 2.39
C ALA A 105 -8.39 -3.72 2.60
N PHE A 106 -8.44 -2.43 2.21
CA PHE A 106 -7.39 -1.46 2.48
C PHE A 106 -7.18 -1.26 4.01
N LEU A 107 -8.24 -1.06 4.78
CA LEU A 107 -8.18 -0.86 6.23
C LEU A 107 -7.64 -2.12 6.95
N GLU A 108 -8.04 -3.31 6.50
CA GLU A 108 -7.47 -4.57 7.00
C GLU A 108 -5.96 -4.66 6.71
N GLY A 109 -5.53 -4.31 5.50
CA GLY A 109 -4.13 -4.22 5.11
C GLY A 109 -3.35 -3.20 5.95
N SER A 110 -3.96 -2.05 6.28
CA SER A 110 -3.38 -1.03 7.15
C SER A 110 -3.11 -1.56 8.55
N TRP A 111 -3.98 -2.40 9.09
CA TRP A 111 -3.73 -3.10 10.35
C TRP A 111 -2.63 -4.15 10.26
N GLN A 112 -2.66 -4.99 9.22
CA GLN A 112 -1.68 -6.07 9.04
C GLN A 112 -0.26 -5.58 8.78
N ARG A 113 -0.14 -4.42 8.14
CA ARG A 113 1.13 -3.76 7.80
C ARG A 113 1.29 -2.43 8.56
N ARG A 114 0.77 -2.37 9.79
CA ARG A 114 0.71 -1.12 10.58
C ARG A 114 2.08 -0.51 10.91
N ASP A 115 3.12 -1.33 11.00
CA ASP A 115 4.50 -0.88 11.15
C ASP A 115 4.94 -0.04 9.95
N LEU A 116 4.73 -0.53 8.72
CA LEU A 116 5.00 0.20 7.50
C LEU A 116 4.09 1.42 7.33
N SER A 117 2.79 1.27 7.65
CA SER A 117 1.85 2.38 7.57
C SER A 117 2.29 3.55 8.45
N ARG A 118 2.70 3.29 9.71
CA ARG A 118 3.23 4.32 10.62
C ARG A 118 4.51 4.94 10.07
N MET A 119 5.48 4.12 9.68
CA MET A 119 6.75 4.58 9.15
C MET A 119 6.57 5.52 7.95
N PHE A 120 5.71 5.16 7.00
CA PHE A 120 5.49 5.96 5.80
C PHE A 120 4.60 7.19 6.00
N MET A 121 3.74 7.20 7.02
CA MET A 121 2.85 8.34 7.30
C MET A 121 3.49 9.38 8.22
N ASP A 122 4.16 8.92 9.27
CA ASP A 122 4.64 9.78 10.36
C ASP A 122 6.17 9.79 10.48
N GLY A 123 6.86 8.88 9.78
CA GLY A 123 8.31 8.78 9.79
C GLY A 123 8.99 9.75 8.83
N ASP A 124 10.30 9.85 9.00
CA ASP A 124 11.18 10.52 8.07
C ASP A 124 11.32 9.70 6.77
N GLY A 125 11.68 10.36 5.68
CA GLY A 125 11.89 9.73 4.38
C GLY A 125 12.94 10.46 3.55
N PRO A 126 13.33 9.90 2.39
CA PRO A 126 14.27 10.56 1.52
C PRO A 126 13.72 11.90 0.97
N PRO A 127 14.60 12.83 0.57
CA PRO A 127 14.19 14.07 -0.08
C PRO A 127 13.22 13.80 -1.25
N GLY A 128 12.10 14.53 -1.26
CA GLY A 128 11.07 14.39 -2.30
C GLY A 128 10.03 13.27 -2.05
N PHE A 129 10.13 12.49 -1.00
CA PHE A 129 9.18 11.42 -0.70
C PHE A 129 7.75 11.94 -0.51
N GLU A 130 7.57 13.15 0.04
CA GLU A 130 6.26 13.78 0.17
C GLU A 130 5.55 13.97 -1.20
N LEU A 131 6.31 14.30 -2.25
CA LEU A 131 5.76 14.39 -3.60
C LEU A 131 5.32 13.01 -4.13
N VAL A 132 6.07 11.95 -3.83
CA VAL A 132 5.72 10.56 -4.18
C VAL A 132 4.40 10.18 -3.50
N ARG A 133 4.26 10.45 -2.20
CA ARG A 133 3.02 10.18 -1.45
C ARG A 133 1.82 10.91 -2.02
N ARG A 134 1.97 12.21 -2.32
CA ARG A 134 0.89 13.03 -2.93
C ARG A 134 0.48 12.51 -4.31
N THR A 135 1.45 12.08 -5.11
CA THR A 135 1.17 11.53 -6.44
C THR A 135 0.38 10.23 -6.32
N ARG A 136 0.77 9.34 -5.41
CA ARG A 136 0.03 8.10 -5.15
C ARG A 136 -1.39 8.39 -4.64
N GLY A 137 -1.57 9.35 -3.74
CA GLY A 137 -2.90 9.75 -3.27
C GLY A 137 -3.83 10.22 -4.40
N ARG A 138 -3.31 11.00 -5.36
CA ARG A 138 -4.09 11.40 -6.55
C ARG A 138 -4.45 10.21 -7.44
N GLU A 139 -3.60 9.21 -7.49
CA GLU A 139 -3.83 7.97 -8.24
C GLU A 139 -4.97 7.14 -7.62
N TRP A 140 -4.97 7.00 -6.30
CA TRP A 140 -6.09 6.40 -5.58
C TRP A 140 -7.42 7.12 -5.82
N VAL A 141 -7.42 8.46 -5.82
CA VAL A 141 -8.63 9.24 -6.16
C VAL A 141 -9.11 8.91 -7.58
N ARG A 142 -8.21 8.82 -8.57
CA ARG A 142 -8.58 8.47 -9.95
C ARG A 142 -9.15 7.05 -10.06
N GLN A 143 -8.52 6.06 -9.41
CA GLN A 143 -9.00 4.68 -9.41
C GLN A 143 -10.37 4.57 -8.74
N ASN A 144 -10.58 5.26 -7.62
CA ASN A 144 -11.85 5.30 -6.92
C ASN A 144 -12.94 6.00 -7.75
N ALA A 145 -12.61 7.03 -8.52
CA ALA A 145 -13.57 7.68 -9.44
C ALA A 145 -14.10 6.69 -10.47
N VAL A 146 -13.23 5.88 -11.07
CA VAL A 146 -13.62 4.83 -12.03
C VAL A 146 -14.52 3.80 -11.35
N LEU A 147 -14.17 3.35 -10.14
CA LEU A 147 -14.95 2.35 -9.40
C LEU A 147 -16.34 2.86 -9.04
N LEU A 148 -16.46 4.13 -8.64
CA LEU A 148 -17.71 4.80 -8.27
C LEU A 148 -18.54 5.26 -9.47
N GLY A 149 -18.04 5.07 -10.71
CA GLY A 149 -18.74 5.54 -11.91
C GLY A 149 -18.90 7.07 -11.98
N LYS A 150 -18.06 7.83 -11.24
CA LYS A 150 -18.12 9.28 -11.20
C LYS A 150 -17.38 9.91 -12.38
N GLY A 151 -17.97 10.99 -12.90
CA GLY A 151 -17.44 11.73 -14.03
C GLY A 151 -16.26 12.64 -13.68
N THR A 152 -16.03 13.62 -14.55
CA THR A 152 -14.92 14.60 -14.41
C THR A 152 -15.39 15.98 -13.96
N SER A 153 -16.65 16.14 -13.53
CA SER A 153 -17.15 17.40 -12.99
C SER A 153 -16.39 17.80 -11.71
N SER A 154 -16.43 19.06 -11.34
CA SER A 154 -15.79 19.53 -10.10
C SER A 154 -16.41 18.92 -8.86
N VAL A 155 -17.72 18.66 -8.89
CA VAL A 155 -18.46 18.02 -7.81
C VAL A 155 -18.05 16.55 -7.70
N ASP A 156 -18.00 15.81 -8.79
CA ASP A 156 -17.54 14.41 -8.78
C ASP A 156 -16.13 14.28 -8.20
N ARG A 157 -15.19 15.14 -8.69
CA ARG A 157 -13.82 15.14 -8.17
C ARG A 157 -13.75 15.41 -6.67
N LEU A 158 -14.53 16.38 -6.17
CA LEU A 158 -14.61 16.70 -4.75
C LEU A 158 -15.17 15.50 -3.97
N THR A 159 -16.27 14.92 -4.42
CA THR A 159 -16.92 13.77 -3.77
C THR A 159 -15.97 12.60 -3.63
N VAL A 160 -15.30 12.18 -4.72
CA VAL A 160 -14.35 11.08 -4.70
C VAL A 160 -13.14 11.39 -3.81
N ALA A 161 -12.63 12.63 -3.86
CA ALA A 161 -11.52 13.04 -3.00
C ALA A 161 -11.88 12.99 -1.51
N VAL A 162 -13.08 13.42 -1.12
CA VAL A 162 -13.57 13.35 0.26
C VAL A 162 -13.67 11.90 0.72
N LEU A 163 -14.31 11.03 -0.08
CA LEU A 163 -14.44 9.61 0.26
C LEU A 163 -13.08 8.92 0.39
N THR A 164 -12.17 9.18 -0.55
CA THR A 164 -10.80 8.64 -0.50
C THR A 164 -10.05 9.16 0.73
N SER A 165 -10.24 10.43 1.11
CA SER A 165 -9.62 11.01 2.30
C SER A 165 -10.14 10.40 3.60
N VAL A 166 -11.46 10.11 3.68
CA VAL A 166 -12.06 9.40 4.83
C VAL A 166 -11.38 8.04 5.02
N ILE A 167 -11.16 7.29 3.94
CA ILE A 167 -10.48 5.99 4.01
C ILE A 167 -9.01 6.14 4.36
N GLY A 168 -8.31 7.15 3.80
CA GLY A 168 -6.91 7.42 4.12
C GLY A 168 -6.70 7.75 5.59
N GLU A 169 -7.56 8.61 6.16
CA GLU A 169 -7.48 8.97 7.58
C GLU A 169 -7.86 7.79 8.48
N ALA A 170 -8.92 7.04 8.13
CA ALA A 170 -9.25 5.82 8.85
C ALA A 170 -8.11 4.78 8.82
N GLY A 171 -7.36 4.68 7.71
CA GLY A 171 -6.17 3.83 7.59
C GLY A 171 -5.06 4.24 8.55
N ARG A 172 -4.85 5.55 8.75
CA ARG A 172 -3.92 6.11 9.73
C ARG A 172 -4.32 5.72 11.16
N GLU A 173 -5.57 5.97 11.54
CA GLU A 173 -6.09 5.63 12.85
C GLU A 173 -6.07 4.11 13.11
N VAL A 174 -6.40 3.29 12.12
CA VAL A 174 -6.27 1.83 12.18
C VAL A 174 -4.83 1.41 12.45
N ALA A 175 -3.85 2.01 11.76
CA ALA A 175 -2.44 1.67 11.93
C ALA A 175 -1.90 2.04 13.31
N THR A 176 -2.43 3.08 13.94
CA THR A 176 -2.01 3.54 15.28
C THR A 176 -2.80 2.94 16.43
N SER A 177 -3.92 2.25 16.15
CA SER A 177 -4.75 1.64 17.18
C SER A 177 -4.01 0.59 18.01
N SER A 178 -4.44 0.44 19.26
CA SER A 178 -3.79 -0.45 20.25
C SER A 178 -4.17 -1.91 20.09
N SER A 179 -5.28 -2.20 19.42
CA SER A 179 -5.82 -3.55 19.27
C SER A 179 -6.63 -3.73 17.99
N LYS A 180 -6.70 -4.99 17.53
CA LYS A 180 -7.54 -5.35 16.37
C LYS A 180 -9.01 -5.00 16.57
N ARG A 181 -9.51 -5.08 17.80
CA ARG A 181 -10.88 -4.70 18.14
C ARG A 181 -11.12 -3.20 17.93
N GLU A 182 -10.16 -2.37 18.32
CA GLU A 182 -10.20 -0.92 18.08
C GLU A 182 -10.10 -0.61 16.59
N ALA A 183 -9.14 -1.22 15.88
CA ALA A 183 -9.00 -1.09 14.43
C ALA A 183 -10.30 -1.42 13.68
N ASN A 184 -10.99 -2.49 14.07
CA ASN A 184 -12.28 -2.86 13.47
C ASN A 184 -13.37 -1.81 13.74
N ARG A 185 -13.44 -1.25 14.98
CA ARG A 185 -14.39 -0.17 15.30
C ARG A 185 -14.16 1.08 14.45
N ILE A 186 -12.90 1.45 14.24
CA ILE A 186 -12.53 2.59 13.38
C ILE A 186 -12.96 2.32 11.94
N ALA A 187 -12.67 1.13 11.41
CA ALA A 187 -13.08 0.73 10.08
C ALA A 187 -14.61 0.79 9.91
N ASP A 188 -15.37 0.26 10.86
CA ASP A 188 -16.84 0.28 10.82
C ASP A 188 -17.39 1.71 10.90
N ALA A 189 -16.79 2.58 11.71
CA ALA A 189 -17.17 3.99 11.81
C ALA A 189 -16.92 4.73 10.49
N ALA A 190 -15.77 4.51 9.84
CA ALA A 190 -15.46 5.10 8.55
C ALA A 190 -16.45 4.66 7.46
N ILE A 191 -16.79 3.38 7.41
CA ILE A 191 -17.81 2.87 6.46
C ILE A 191 -19.19 3.45 6.75
N ALA A 192 -19.58 3.59 8.02
CA ALA A 192 -20.84 4.21 8.38
C ALA A 192 -20.91 5.69 7.97
N LEU A 193 -19.80 6.44 8.08
CA LEU A 193 -19.70 7.81 7.58
C LEU A 193 -19.86 7.88 6.06
N ILE A 194 -19.19 7.00 5.32
CA ILE A 194 -19.29 6.94 3.85
C ILE A 194 -20.75 6.69 3.42
N ARG A 195 -21.44 5.74 4.04
CA ARG A 195 -22.86 5.46 3.73
C ARG A 195 -23.77 6.63 4.03
N ARG A 196 -23.53 7.36 5.14
CA ARG A 196 -24.33 8.56 5.49
C ARG A 196 -24.14 9.74 4.54
N LEU A 197 -22.96 9.86 3.93
CA LEU A 197 -22.69 10.90 2.93
C LEU A 197 -23.51 10.72 1.65
N ASN A 198 -23.97 9.50 1.40
CA ASN A 198 -24.75 9.10 0.22
C ASN A 198 -24.18 9.73 -1.09
N PRO A 199 -22.94 9.43 -1.44
CA PRO A 199 -22.20 10.21 -2.44
C PRO A 199 -22.71 10.03 -3.88
N LEU A 200 -23.62 9.07 -4.11
CA LEU A 200 -24.17 8.80 -5.44
C LEU A 200 -25.36 9.70 -5.75
N ASP A 201 -25.96 10.32 -4.75
CA ASP A 201 -27.12 11.23 -4.89
C ASP A 201 -26.70 12.71 -5.01
N LEU A 202 -25.41 12.99 -5.05
CA LEU A 202 -24.84 14.30 -5.31
C LEU A 202 -24.46 14.40 -6.79
#